data_44d1942c812515a9b5d44f0a75a60be1
#
_entry.id   44d1942c812515a9b5d44f0a75a60be1
#
_cell.length_a   1.000
_cell.length_b   1.000
_cell.length_c   1.000
_cell.angle_alpha   90.00
_cell.angle_beta   90.00
_cell.angle_gamma   90.00
#
_symmetry.space_group_name_H-M   'P 1'
#
loop_
_entity.id
_entity.type
_entity.pdbx_description
1 polymer ?
#
loop_
_entity_poly.entity_id
_entity_poly.type
_entity_poly.pdbx_seq_one_letter_code
_entity_poly.pdbx_strand_id
1 'polypeptide(L)'
;MPDDRALQDAVIRALADAPFRASLEWRRRALADPDRVERYARFLARHFYHERIVHFFKYSRALARVTGRAPEGILKSPAFDALLPGIILGSRDTAAAVARLVTAHVAAGQAPVPYLADLLRYEEAMMVVEAGARVWRDGAPSGGAGSGERFRPETVEGTVLLELSFDLPSILPKLLQPWTDVPQAPERLTKLLVARSAHGRVAVARSDESVAAVVHLADGTRTLGEIAGVAGLGVEDLEATLQGLVDLGAVRFSSGS
;
A
#
# COMPACT_ATOMS: atom_id res chain seq x y z
N MET A 1 17.72 34.95 10.35
CA MET A 1 17.50 34.06 9.21
C MET A 1 17.28 32.59 9.56
N PRO A 2 17.66 32.04 10.76
CA PRO A 2 17.23 30.68 11.12
C PRO A 2 15.69 30.55 11.30
N ASP A 3 15.01 31.62 11.56
CA ASP A 3 13.57 31.66 11.86
C ASP A 3 12.69 31.42 10.62
N ASP A 4 13.11 31.88 9.44
CA ASP A 4 12.33 31.75 8.20
C ASP A 4 12.25 30.30 7.71
N ARG A 5 13.33 29.53 7.87
CA ARG A 5 13.38 28.11 7.49
C ARG A 5 12.49 27.26 8.42
N ALA A 6 12.58 27.52 9.72
CA ALA A 6 11.73 26.84 10.70
C ALA A 6 10.23 27.13 10.48
N LEU A 7 9.92 28.35 10.06
CA LEU A 7 8.55 28.71 9.70
C LEU A 7 8.09 27.98 8.42
N GLN A 8 8.94 27.94 7.38
CA GLN A 8 8.63 27.19 6.15
C GLN A 8 8.39 25.71 6.42
N ASP A 9 9.27 25.06 7.19
CA ASP A 9 9.14 23.64 7.55
C ASP A 9 7.83 23.38 8.33
N ALA A 10 7.48 24.29 9.25
CA ALA A 10 6.23 24.17 9.99
C ALA A 10 5.00 24.39 9.10
N VAL A 11 5.03 25.29 8.12
CA VAL A 11 3.95 25.48 7.15
C VAL A 11 3.81 24.24 6.27
N ILE A 12 4.90 23.69 5.74
CA ILE A 12 4.89 22.47 4.93
C ILE A 12 4.29 21.32 5.75
N ARG A 13 4.72 21.13 7.00
CA ARG A 13 4.17 20.14 7.89
C ARG A 13 2.70 20.36 8.14
N ALA A 14 2.27 21.59 8.41
CA ALA A 14 0.85 21.93 8.66
C ALA A 14 -0.03 21.64 7.43
N LEU A 15 0.47 21.78 6.22
CA LEU A 15 -0.26 21.45 5.00
C LEU A 15 -0.48 19.94 4.84
N ALA A 16 0.49 19.13 5.31
CA ALA A 16 0.45 17.68 5.16
C ALA A 16 -0.15 16.93 6.36
N ASP A 17 -0.15 17.52 7.55
CA ASP A 17 -0.44 16.88 8.85
C ASP A 17 -1.56 17.65 9.57
N ALA A 18 -2.80 17.14 9.49
CA ALA A 18 -3.96 17.75 10.12
C ALA A 18 -3.88 17.73 11.67
N PRO A 19 -3.47 16.65 12.34
CA PRO A 19 -3.16 16.64 13.77
C PRO A 19 -2.18 17.73 14.18
N PHE A 20 -1.10 17.94 13.41
CA PHE A 20 -0.17 19.04 13.69
C PHE A 20 -0.85 20.41 13.59
N ARG A 21 -1.71 20.65 12.58
CA ARG A 21 -2.50 21.89 12.48
C ARG A 21 -3.42 22.11 13.67
N ALA A 22 -3.94 21.06 14.28
CA ALA A 22 -4.78 21.13 15.46
C ALA A 22 -3.99 21.37 16.76
N SER A 23 -2.66 21.22 16.74
CA SER A 23 -1.81 21.28 17.94
C SER A 23 -1.66 22.69 18.52
N LEU A 24 -1.35 22.77 19.81
CA LEU A 24 -1.03 24.03 20.48
C LEU A 24 0.23 24.68 19.90
N GLU A 25 1.20 23.89 19.45
CA GLU A 25 2.43 24.37 18.82
C GLU A 25 2.12 25.20 17.58
N TRP A 26 1.25 24.71 16.71
CA TRP A 26 0.83 25.41 15.51
C TRP A 26 -0.02 26.64 15.82
N ARG A 27 -0.99 26.53 16.71
CA ARG A 27 -1.93 27.62 17.08
C ARG A 27 -1.23 28.81 17.74
N ARG A 28 -0.10 28.62 18.41
CA ARG A 28 0.70 29.69 19.01
C ARG A 28 1.43 30.55 17.96
N ARG A 29 1.52 30.08 16.72
CA ARG A 29 2.10 30.85 15.63
C ARG A 29 1.07 31.86 15.16
N ALA A 30 1.39 33.15 15.31
CA ALA A 30 0.54 34.25 14.88
C ALA A 30 0.55 34.36 13.34
N LEU A 31 -0.28 33.56 12.67
CA LEU A 31 -0.46 33.65 11.22
C LEU A 31 -1.45 34.74 10.87
N ALA A 32 -1.19 35.46 9.77
CA ALA A 32 -2.09 36.48 9.28
C ALA A 32 -3.46 35.94 8.80
N ASP A 33 -3.50 34.71 8.26
CA ASP A 33 -4.71 34.04 7.79
C ASP A 33 -4.62 32.52 8.02
N PRO A 34 -4.94 32.03 9.22
CA PRO A 34 -4.92 30.59 9.53
C PRO A 34 -5.98 29.81 8.73
N ASP A 35 -7.13 30.43 8.41
CA ASP A 35 -8.20 29.79 7.65
C ASP A 35 -7.78 29.51 6.21
N ARG A 36 -6.91 30.34 5.64
CA ARG A 36 -6.34 30.11 4.32
C ARG A 36 -5.48 28.85 4.29
N VAL A 37 -4.67 28.62 5.33
CA VAL A 37 -3.86 27.41 5.47
C VAL A 37 -4.76 26.17 5.55
N GLU A 38 -5.83 26.23 6.34
CA GLU A 38 -6.78 25.11 6.46
C GLU A 38 -7.49 24.81 5.14
N ARG A 39 -8.00 25.83 4.44
CA ARG A 39 -8.65 25.66 3.12
C ARG A 39 -7.69 25.03 2.10
N TYR A 40 -6.44 25.52 2.08
CA TYR A 40 -5.42 25.01 1.16
C TYR A 40 -5.01 23.58 1.51
N ALA A 41 -4.85 23.26 2.78
CA ALA A 41 -4.56 21.89 3.24
C ALA A 41 -5.66 20.88 2.84
N ARG A 42 -6.93 21.26 2.98
CA ARG A 42 -8.07 20.45 2.53
C ARG A 42 -8.07 20.25 1.02
N PHE A 43 -7.76 21.31 0.26
CA PHE A 43 -7.60 21.20 -1.20
C PHE A 43 -6.47 20.24 -1.56
N LEU A 44 -5.29 20.39 -0.95
CA LEU A 44 -4.14 19.50 -1.16
C LEU A 44 -4.46 18.04 -0.83
N ALA A 45 -5.16 17.80 0.28
CA ALA A 45 -5.57 16.45 0.67
C ALA A 45 -6.47 15.80 -0.39
N ARG A 46 -7.48 16.53 -0.89
CA ARG A 46 -8.35 16.01 -1.96
C ARG A 46 -7.59 15.75 -3.24
N HIS A 47 -6.72 16.68 -3.65
CA HIS A 47 -5.91 16.53 -4.86
C HIS A 47 -4.94 15.34 -4.74
N PHE A 48 -4.22 15.22 -3.62
CA PHE A 48 -3.30 14.14 -3.35
C PHE A 48 -3.98 12.77 -3.42
N TYR A 49 -5.15 12.62 -2.79
CA TYR A 49 -5.88 11.35 -2.82
C TYR A 49 -6.62 11.12 -4.14
N HIS A 50 -7.03 12.17 -4.85
CA HIS A 50 -7.55 12.02 -6.21
C HIS A 50 -6.53 11.32 -7.12
N GLU A 51 -5.31 11.81 -7.17
CA GLU A 51 -4.23 11.22 -7.99
C GLU A 51 -3.97 9.75 -7.61
N ARG A 52 -3.93 9.46 -6.31
CA ARG A 52 -3.71 8.10 -5.82
C ARG A 52 -4.88 7.17 -6.13
N ILE A 53 -6.11 7.60 -5.93
CA ILE A 53 -7.29 6.81 -6.25
C ILE A 53 -7.32 6.51 -7.76
N VAL A 54 -7.10 7.50 -8.61
CA VAL A 54 -7.05 7.30 -10.07
C VAL A 54 -5.95 6.32 -10.47
N HIS A 55 -4.80 6.37 -9.80
CA HIS A 55 -3.67 5.49 -10.08
C HIS A 55 -3.90 4.05 -9.62
N PHE A 56 -4.31 3.85 -8.37
CA PHE A 56 -4.41 2.53 -7.76
C PHE A 56 -5.73 1.83 -8.02
N PHE A 57 -6.85 2.56 -8.12
CA PHE A 57 -8.18 2.02 -8.41
C PHE A 57 -8.57 2.11 -9.90
N LYS A 58 -7.58 1.99 -10.78
CA LYS A 58 -7.78 2.15 -12.23
C LYS A 58 -8.63 1.06 -12.86
N TYR A 59 -8.58 -0.15 -12.32
CA TYR A 59 -9.35 -1.30 -12.84
C TYR A 59 -10.81 -1.22 -12.40
N SER A 60 -11.09 -0.91 -11.14
CA SER A 60 -12.46 -0.65 -10.69
C SER A 60 -13.03 0.62 -11.33
N ARG A 61 -12.19 1.62 -11.64
CA ARG A 61 -12.58 2.78 -12.44
C ARG A 61 -13.01 2.40 -13.86
N ALA A 62 -12.32 1.45 -14.50
CA ALA A 62 -12.73 0.93 -15.80
C ALA A 62 -14.12 0.25 -15.73
N LEU A 63 -14.48 -0.35 -14.59
CA LEU A 63 -15.78 -0.93 -14.33
C LEU A 63 -16.87 0.09 -13.93
N ALA A 64 -16.52 1.38 -13.76
CA ALA A 64 -17.47 2.39 -13.26
C ALA A 64 -18.74 2.52 -14.10
N ARG A 65 -18.65 2.28 -15.42
CA ARG A 65 -19.82 2.27 -16.34
C ARG A 65 -20.82 1.14 -16.05
N VAL A 66 -20.34 0.06 -15.42
CA VAL A 66 -21.17 -1.11 -15.05
C VAL A 66 -21.62 -1.00 -13.60
N THR A 67 -20.72 -0.69 -12.69
CA THR A 67 -21.04 -0.54 -11.26
C THR A 67 -21.83 0.73 -10.95
N GLY A 68 -21.83 1.72 -11.86
CA GLY A 68 -22.42 3.04 -11.64
C GLY A 68 -21.63 3.90 -10.65
N ARG A 69 -20.42 3.46 -10.22
CA ARG A 69 -19.63 4.11 -9.18
C ARG A 69 -18.17 4.26 -9.58
N ALA A 70 -17.75 5.49 -9.84
CA ALA A 70 -16.34 5.81 -10.04
C ALA A 70 -15.63 5.93 -8.68
N PRO A 71 -14.45 5.30 -8.48
CA PRO A 71 -13.70 5.32 -7.22
C PRO A 71 -13.47 6.73 -6.67
N GLU A 72 -13.10 7.69 -7.51
CA GLU A 72 -12.85 9.08 -7.15
C GLU A 72 -14.12 9.83 -6.68
N GLY A 73 -15.31 9.29 -6.92
CA GLY A 73 -16.58 9.84 -6.45
C GLY A 73 -16.65 9.97 -4.93
N ILE A 74 -15.90 9.13 -4.19
CA ILE A 74 -15.83 9.16 -2.73
C ILE A 74 -15.31 10.49 -2.19
N LEU A 75 -14.46 11.20 -2.93
CA LEU A 75 -13.87 12.48 -2.50
C LEU A 75 -14.89 13.61 -2.32
N LYS A 76 -16.07 13.43 -2.87
CA LYS A 76 -17.20 14.38 -2.72
C LYS A 76 -18.18 13.97 -1.62
N SER A 77 -17.89 12.87 -0.92
CA SER A 77 -18.79 12.32 0.11
C SER A 77 -18.54 12.93 1.49
N PRO A 78 -19.57 13.00 2.34
CA PRO A 78 -19.40 13.38 3.75
C PRO A 78 -18.44 12.46 4.51
N ALA A 79 -18.35 11.19 4.10
CA ALA A 79 -17.43 10.23 4.72
C ALA A 79 -15.96 10.61 4.51
N PHE A 80 -15.60 11.11 3.33
CA PHE A 80 -14.26 11.63 3.09
C PHE A 80 -14.01 12.93 3.87
N ASP A 81 -15.03 13.82 3.94
CA ASP A 81 -14.92 15.05 4.72
C ASP A 81 -14.67 14.79 6.21
N ALA A 82 -15.27 13.72 6.74
CA ALA A 82 -15.05 13.30 8.12
C ALA A 82 -13.63 12.81 8.40
N LEU A 83 -12.87 12.35 7.38
CA LEU A 83 -11.47 11.98 7.53
C LEU A 83 -10.52 13.19 7.57
N LEU A 84 -10.89 14.33 6.95
CA LEU A 84 -9.99 15.47 6.76
C LEU A 84 -9.31 15.96 8.04
N PRO A 85 -9.97 16.01 9.22
CA PRO A 85 -9.34 16.46 10.46
C PRO A 85 -8.20 15.55 10.96
N GLY A 86 -8.16 14.29 10.53
CA GLY A 86 -7.14 13.31 10.93
C GLY A 86 -6.13 12.97 9.84
N ILE A 87 -6.22 13.57 8.65
CA ILE A 87 -5.38 13.21 7.50
C ILE A 87 -3.92 13.60 7.73
N ILE A 88 -3.03 12.61 7.52
CA ILE A 88 -1.59 12.80 7.35
C ILE A 88 -1.24 12.30 5.95
N LEU A 89 -0.85 13.24 5.06
CA LEU A 89 -0.55 12.91 3.67
C LEU A 89 0.62 11.92 3.57
N GLY A 90 0.39 10.83 2.85
CA GLY A 90 1.40 9.79 2.64
C GLY A 90 1.57 8.82 3.82
N SER A 91 0.85 8.97 4.93
CA SER A 91 0.84 7.96 5.98
C SER A 91 0.04 6.73 5.55
N ARG A 92 0.47 5.57 6.05
CA ARG A 92 -0.16 4.28 5.77
C ARG A 92 -1.58 4.21 6.33
N ASP A 93 -1.77 4.71 7.55
CA ASP A 93 -3.08 4.67 8.22
C ASP A 93 -4.11 5.51 7.45
N THR A 94 -3.73 6.70 6.99
CA THR A 94 -4.61 7.52 6.18
C THR A 94 -4.88 6.88 4.81
N ALA A 95 -3.85 6.30 4.17
CA ALA A 95 -4.03 5.57 2.91
C ALA A 95 -4.99 4.40 3.07
N ALA A 96 -4.86 3.61 4.14
CA ALA A 96 -5.75 2.50 4.45
C ALA A 96 -7.19 2.97 4.74
N ALA A 97 -7.36 4.08 5.47
CA ALA A 97 -8.67 4.64 5.74
C ALA A 97 -9.35 5.12 4.45
N VAL A 98 -8.63 5.83 3.58
CA VAL A 98 -9.15 6.29 2.28
C VAL A 98 -9.45 5.10 1.38
N ALA A 99 -8.56 4.11 1.28
CA ALA A 99 -8.76 2.92 0.44
C ALA A 99 -10.03 2.14 0.86
N ARG A 100 -10.25 1.95 2.17
CA ARG A 100 -11.50 1.34 2.69
C ARG A 100 -12.75 2.13 2.31
N LEU A 101 -12.71 3.47 2.34
CA LEU A 101 -13.83 4.30 1.89
C LEU A 101 -14.09 4.12 0.39
N VAL A 102 -13.04 4.06 -0.43
CA VAL A 102 -13.17 3.79 -1.87
C VAL A 102 -13.79 2.43 -2.11
N THR A 103 -13.27 1.39 -1.44
CA THR A 103 -13.77 0.02 -1.52
C THR A 103 -15.26 -0.05 -1.17
N ALA A 104 -15.66 0.53 -0.04
CA ALA A 104 -17.07 0.58 0.36
C ALA A 104 -17.94 1.36 -0.63
N HIS A 105 -17.44 2.48 -1.17
CA HIS A 105 -18.16 3.28 -2.16
C HIS A 105 -18.41 2.51 -3.45
N VAL A 106 -17.41 1.83 -3.99
CA VAL A 106 -17.53 1.08 -5.24
C VAL A 106 -18.37 -0.20 -5.04
N ALA A 107 -18.17 -0.91 -3.92
CA ALA A 107 -18.92 -2.13 -3.59
C ALA A 107 -20.43 -1.88 -3.42
N ALA A 108 -20.84 -0.67 -3.07
CA ALA A 108 -22.25 -0.27 -3.00
C ALA A 108 -22.89 -0.02 -4.39
N GLY A 109 -22.19 -0.33 -5.50
CA GLY A 109 -22.70 -0.24 -6.87
C GLY A 109 -23.80 -1.27 -7.16
N GLN A 110 -24.56 -1.04 -8.24
CA GLN A 110 -25.80 -1.79 -8.52
C GLN A 110 -25.59 -3.08 -9.33
N ALA A 111 -24.49 -3.19 -10.10
CA ALA A 111 -24.31 -4.33 -10.99
C ALA A 111 -23.35 -5.37 -10.40
N PRO A 112 -23.70 -6.65 -10.38
CA PRO A 112 -22.83 -7.71 -9.88
C PRO A 112 -21.69 -7.98 -10.87
N VAL A 113 -20.47 -7.69 -10.45
CA VAL A 113 -19.26 -8.17 -11.10
C VAL A 113 -18.66 -9.22 -10.17
N PRO A 114 -18.61 -10.50 -10.55
CA PRO A 114 -18.30 -11.60 -9.61
C PRO A 114 -16.97 -11.41 -8.86
N TYR A 115 -15.95 -10.91 -9.53
CA TYR A 115 -14.61 -10.69 -8.96
C TYR A 115 -14.39 -9.29 -8.39
N LEU A 116 -15.42 -8.44 -8.26
CA LEU A 116 -15.27 -7.06 -7.83
C LEU A 116 -14.67 -6.96 -6.42
N ALA A 117 -15.09 -7.82 -5.50
CA ALA A 117 -14.57 -7.83 -4.13
C ALA A 117 -13.06 -8.11 -4.11
N ASP A 118 -12.61 -9.10 -4.87
CA ASP A 118 -11.18 -9.44 -4.98
C ASP A 118 -10.39 -8.31 -5.64
N LEU A 119 -10.96 -7.69 -6.68
CA LEU A 119 -10.35 -6.56 -7.37
C LEU A 119 -10.14 -5.36 -6.42
N LEU A 120 -11.14 -5.03 -5.63
CA LEU A 120 -11.06 -3.94 -4.65
C LEU A 120 -10.03 -4.24 -3.56
N ARG A 121 -9.96 -5.49 -3.06
CA ARG A 121 -8.91 -5.91 -2.11
C ARG A 121 -7.50 -5.78 -2.71
N TYR A 122 -7.35 -6.14 -3.98
CA TYR A 122 -6.09 -6.00 -4.70
C TYR A 122 -5.67 -4.53 -4.84
N GLU A 123 -6.58 -3.65 -5.29
CA GLU A 123 -6.30 -2.22 -5.48
C GLU A 123 -6.06 -1.50 -4.13
N GLU A 124 -6.80 -1.87 -3.09
CA GLU A 124 -6.58 -1.39 -1.72
C GLU A 124 -5.17 -1.74 -1.21
N ALA A 125 -4.76 -3.02 -1.36
CA ALA A 125 -3.43 -3.46 -0.96
C ALA A 125 -2.33 -2.69 -1.70
N MET A 126 -2.48 -2.46 -3.00
CA MET A 126 -1.54 -1.67 -3.80
C MET A 126 -1.38 -0.25 -3.25
N MET A 127 -2.48 0.43 -2.92
CA MET A 127 -2.46 1.79 -2.41
C MET A 127 -1.84 1.87 -1.00
N VAL A 128 -2.13 0.89 -0.14
CA VAL A 128 -1.62 0.85 1.23
C VAL A 128 -0.12 0.51 1.27
N VAL A 129 0.31 -0.43 0.42
CA VAL A 129 1.74 -0.81 0.31
C VAL A 129 2.57 0.36 -0.23
N GLU A 130 2.04 1.14 -1.18
CA GLU A 130 2.75 2.33 -1.69
C GLU A 130 2.96 3.40 -0.61
N ALA A 131 1.99 3.58 0.27
CA ALA A 131 2.07 4.55 1.37
C ALA A 131 2.98 4.08 2.52
N GLY A 132 3.42 2.83 2.54
CA GLY A 132 4.30 2.29 3.58
C GLY A 132 5.63 3.02 3.70
N ALA A 133 6.30 2.82 4.83
CA ALA A 133 7.59 3.44 5.13
C ALA A 133 8.62 3.18 4.01
N ARG A 134 9.39 4.19 3.66
CA ARG A 134 10.51 4.07 2.71
C ARG A 134 11.72 3.50 3.44
N VAL A 135 11.69 2.22 3.76
CA VAL A 135 12.72 1.50 4.54
C VAL A 135 14.12 1.58 3.90
N TRP A 136 14.20 1.96 2.62
CA TRP A 136 15.43 1.93 1.82
C TRP A 136 16.21 3.23 1.79
N ARG A 137 15.87 4.26 2.58
CA ARG A 137 16.61 5.53 2.58
C ARG A 137 17.89 5.49 3.41
N ASP A 138 17.98 4.58 4.38
CA ASP A 138 19.12 4.52 5.30
C ASP A 138 19.93 3.23 5.09
N GLY A 139 20.61 3.15 3.93
CA GLY A 139 21.55 2.07 3.66
C GLY A 139 20.86 0.72 3.45
N ALA A 140 20.43 0.43 2.21
CA ALA A 140 20.23 -0.96 1.83
C ALA A 140 21.51 -1.72 2.20
N PRO A 141 21.45 -2.81 2.94
CA PRO A 141 22.59 -3.69 3.03
C PRO A 141 22.88 -4.17 1.61
N SER A 142 23.90 -3.60 0.98
CA SER A 142 24.51 -4.09 -0.24
C SER A 142 25.23 -5.40 0.10
N GLY A 143 24.49 -6.37 0.55
CA GLY A 143 24.96 -7.67 0.90
C GLY A 143 24.09 -8.68 0.18
N GLY A 144 24.69 -9.34 -0.81
CA GLY A 144 24.17 -10.58 -1.30
C GLY A 144 23.85 -11.50 -0.12
N ALA A 145 22.97 -12.45 -0.31
CA ALA A 145 22.59 -13.45 0.66
C ALA A 145 23.85 -13.96 1.39
N GLY A 146 24.16 -13.31 2.53
CA GLY A 146 25.25 -13.75 3.38
C GLY A 146 24.80 -15.05 4.02
N SER A 147 25.31 -16.16 3.54
CA SER A 147 25.09 -17.51 4.06
C SER A 147 25.77 -17.69 5.43
N GLY A 148 25.42 -16.84 6.41
CA GLY A 148 25.93 -16.95 7.77
C GLY A 148 24.78 -17.11 8.76
N GLU A 149 24.94 -17.97 9.75
CA GLU A 149 24.00 -18.23 10.86
C GLU A 149 23.53 -16.96 11.62
N ARG A 150 24.13 -15.81 11.32
CA ARG A 150 23.87 -14.52 11.96
C ARG A 150 22.77 -13.68 11.29
N PHE A 151 22.34 -14.04 10.08
CA PHE A 151 21.33 -13.28 9.35
C PHE A 151 19.97 -13.96 9.52
N ARG A 152 18.99 -13.19 10.00
CA ARG A 152 17.62 -13.65 10.20
C ARG A 152 16.69 -12.95 9.21
N PRO A 153 15.92 -13.70 8.43
CA PRO A 153 14.96 -13.08 7.50
C PRO A 153 13.81 -12.47 8.29
N GLU A 154 13.45 -11.26 7.89
CA GLU A 154 12.34 -10.49 8.47
C GLU A 154 11.46 -9.96 7.36
N THR A 155 10.16 -10.25 7.43
CA THR A 155 9.17 -9.70 6.51
C THR A 155 9.09 -8.19 6.69
N VAL A 156 9.23 -7.46 5.58
CA VAL A 156 9.18 -6.00 5.59
C VAL A 156 7.78 -5.56 5.96
N GLU A 157 7.70 -4.65 6.93
CA GLU A 157 6.42 -4.07 7.35
C GLU A 157 5.69 -3.45 6.15
N GLY A 158 4.44 -3.84 5.99
CA GLY A 158 3.63 -3.40 4.88
C GLY A 158 3.55 -4.37 3.71
N THR A 159 4.31 -5.46 3.72
CA THR A 159 4.09 -6.58 2.81
C THR A 159 2.71 -7.19 3.04
N VAL A 160 1.96 -7.42 1.97
CA VAL A 160 0.60 -7.96 2.03
C VAL A 160 0.51 -9.24 1.22
N LEU A 161 0.01 -10.30 1.84
CA LEU A 161 -0.35 -11.54 1.17
C LEU A 161 -1.88 -11.53 0.94
N LEU A 162 -2.29 -11.66 -0.32
CA LEU A 162 -3.69 -11.71 -0.73
C LEU A 162 -4.05 -13.12 -1.16
N GLU A 163 -5.18 -13.60 -0.66
CA GLU A 163 -5.88 -14.77 -1.19
C GLU A 163 -7.14 -14.30 -1.91
N LEU A 164 -7.24 -14.61 -3.19
CA LEU A 164 -8.28 -14.18 -4.10
C LEU A 164 -8.99 -15.41 -4.66
N SER A 165 -10.32 -15.36 -4.76
CA SER A 165 -11.12 -16.43 -5.33
C SER A 165 -11.00 -16.52 -6.86
N PHE A 166 -10.56 -15.41 -7.48
CA PHE A 166 -10.45 -15.28 -8.93
C PHE A 166 -9.01 -15.03 -9.37
N ASP A 167 -8.68 -15.51 -10.59
CA ASP A 167 -7.38 -15.21 -11.23
C ASP A 167 -7.38 -13.81 -11.85
N LEU A 168 -7.26 -12.79 -10.99
CA LEU A 168 -7.24 -11.39 -11.42
C LEU A 168 -6.10 -11.09 -12.41
N PRO A 169 -4.84 -11.54 -12.21
CA PRO A 169 -3.75 -11.24 -13.14
C PRO A 169 -4.06 -11.55 -14.60
N SER A 170 -4.91 -12.54 -14.87
CA SER A 170 -5.29 -12.92 -16.24
C SER A 170 -6.22 -11.91 -16.94
N ILE A 171 -6.92 -11.06 -16.18
CA ILE A 171 -7.90 -10.12 -16.71
C ILE A 171 -7.51 -8.65 -16.56
N LEU A 172 -6.63 -8.30 -15.61
CA LEU A 172 -6.25 -6.91 -15.36
C LEU A 172 -5.86 -6.14 -16.64
N PRO A 173 -5.05 -6.70 -17.57
CA PRO A 173 -4.74 -6.01 -18.82
C PRO A 173 -5.96 -5.78 -19.70
N LYS A 174 -6.92 -6.73 -19.70
CA LYS A 174 -8.14 -6.64 -20.51
C LYS A 174 -9.08 -5.54 -20.01
N LEU A 175 -9.14 -5.31 -18.69
CA LEU A 175 -9.97 -4.26 -18.09
C LEU A 175 -9.56 -2.85 -18.54
N LEU A 176 -8.29 -2.65 -18.91
CA LEU A 176 -7.76 -1.37 -19.37
C LEU A 176 -7.87 -1.17 -20.89
N GLN A 177 -8.32 -2.19 -21.64
CA GLN A 177 -8.58 -2.10 -23.07
C GLN A 177 -10.06 -1.80 -23.31
N PRO A 178 -10.46 -1.31 -24.50
CA PRO A 178 -11.86 -1.22 -24.87
C PRO A 178 -12.51 -2.61 -24.84
N TRP A 179 -13.65 -2.72 -24.18
CA TRP A 179 -14.43 -3.96 -24.11
C TRP A 179 -15.93 -3.65 -24.22
N THR A 180 -16.68 -4.55 -24.84
CA THR A 180 -18.14 -4.49 -24.97
C THR A 180 -18.79 -5.20 -23.79
N ASP A 181 -18.34 -6.42 -23.52
CA ASP A 181 -18.78 -7.23 -22.40
C ASP A 181 -17.73 -7.20 -21.28
N VAL A 182 -18.20 -7.25 -20.03
CA VAL A 182 -17.29 -7.27 -18.86
C VAL A 182 -16.36 -8.48 -18.97
N PRO A 183 -15.03 -8.28 -18.99
CA PRO A 183 -14.08 -9.39 -19.02
C PRO A 183 -14.33 -10.37 -17.88
N GLN A 184 -14.40 -11.66 -18.19
CA GLN A 184 -14.64 -12.71 -17.19
C GLN A 184 -13.32 -13.15 -16.58
N ALA A 185 -13.27 -13.21 -15.25
CA ALA A 185 -12.14 -13.78 -14.50
C ALA A 185 -12.38 -15.27 -14.26
N PRO A 186 -11.38 -16.14 -14.48
CA PRO A 186 -11.46 -17.53 -14.08
C PRO A 186 -11.62 -17.62 -12.55
N GLU A 187 -12.58 -18.41 -12.10
CA GLU A 187 -12.75 -18.75 -10.69
C GLU A 187 -11.67 -19.76 -10.30
N ARG A 188 -10.60 -19.25 -9.77
CA ARG A 188 -9.42 -20.01 -9.36
C ARG A 188 -8.73 -19.30 -8.22
N LEU A 189 -8.57 -20.01 -7.09
CA LEU A 189 -7.82 -19.52 -5.95
C LEU A 189 -6.45 -19.04 -6.40
N THR A 190 -6.14 -17.79 -6.13
CA THR A 190 -4.89 -17.14 -6.53
C THR A 190 -4.30 -16.42 -5.35
N LYS A 191 -3.06 -16.74 -5.01
CA LYS A 191 -2.31 -16.02 -3.97
C LYS A 191 -1.37 -15.01 -4.62
N LEU A 192 -1.42 -13.78 -4.13
CA LEU A 192 -0.57 -12.68 -4.57
C LEU A 192 0.18 -12.09 -3.39
N LEU A 193 1.46 -11.86 -3.59
CA LEU A 193 2.30 -11.10 -2.68
C LEU A 193 2.44 -9.67 -3.23
N VAL A 194 2.09 -8.69 -2.41
CA VAL A 194 2.22 -7.27 -2.72
C VAL A 194 3.24 -6.66 -1.78
N ALA A 195 4.31 -6.12 -2.33
CA ALA A 195 5.40 -5.53 -1.55
C ALA A 195 5.90 -4.24 -2.19
N ARG A 196 6.68 -3.48 -1.45
CA ARG A 196 7.34 -2.30 -1.95
C ARG A 196 8.79 -2.63 -2.28
N SER A 197 9.15 -2.60 -3.57
CA SER A 197 10.50 -2.89 -4.02
C SER A 197 11.52 -1.86 -3.48
N ALA A 198 12.79 -2.24 -3.52
CA ALA A 198 13.92 -1.37 -3.16
C ALA A 198 13.92 -0.03 -3.93
N HIS A 199 13.34 0.00 -5.13
CA HIS A 199 13.19 1.22 -5.94
C HIS A 199 11.95 2.05 -5.56
N GLY A 200 11.23 1.68 -4.50
CA GLY A 200 10.06 2.39 -4.00
C GLY A 200 8.79 2.19 -4.85
N ARG A 201 8.78 1.23 -5.77
CA ARG A 201 7.61 0.86 -6.57
C ARG A 201 6.87 -0.30 -5.92
N VAL A 202 5.55 -0.30 -6.02
CA VAL A 202 4.76 -1.47 -5.63
C VAL A 202 5.00 -2.58 -6.65
N ALA A 203 5.42 -3.73 -6.16
CA ALA A 203 5.62 -4.95 -6.92
C ALA A 203 4.58 -5.99 -6.51
N VAL A 204 4.14 -6.79 -7.46
CA VAL A 204 3.17 -7.87 -7.25
C VAL A 204 3.72 -9.13 -7.88
N ALA A 205 3.74 -10.21 -7.12
CA ALA A 205 4.12 -11.53 -7.59
C ALA A 205 3.04 -12.57 -7.25
N ARG A 206 2.92 -13.60 -8.07
CA ARG A 206 2.16 -14.79 -7.67
C ARG A 206 2.90 -15.48 -6.53
N SER A 207 2.14 -15.95 -5.56
CA SER A 207 2.64 -16.69 -4.41
C SER A 207 2.04 -18.09 -4.42
N ASP A 208 2.79 -19.05 -3.94
CA ASP A 208 2.32 -20.39 -3.60
C ASP A 208 2.31 -20.57 -2.08
N GLU A 209 2.00 -21.79 -1.61
CA GLU A 209 1.97 -22.11 -0.19
C GLU A 209 3.35 -21.99 0.46
N SER A 210 4.40 -22.35 -0.26
CA SER A 210 5.78 -22.29 0.24
C SER A 210 6.22 -20.84 0.47
N VAL A 211 6.00 -19.96 -0.52
CA VAL A 211 6.28 -18.53 -0.42
C VAL A 211 5.47 -17.90 0.71
N ALA A 212 4.17 -18.25 0.83
CA ALA A 212 3.31 -17.75 1.89
C ALA A 212 3.84 -18.17 3.28
N ALA A 213 4.23 -19.45 3.43
CA ALA A 213 4.81 -19.95 4.68
C ALA A 213 6.11 -19.23 5.04
N VAL A 214 7.01 -19.01 4.08
CA VAL A 214 8.26 -18.28 4.30
C VAL A 214 8.00 -16.85 4.76
N VAL A 215 7.07 -16.13 4.10
CA VAL A 215 6.69 -14.75 4.50
C VAL A 215 6.15 -14.71 5.92
N HIS A 216 5.34 -15.69 6.32
CA HIS A 216 4.81 -15.77 7.69
C HIS A 216 5.86 -16.14 8.73
N LEU A 217 6.84 -16.98 8.37
CA LEU A 217 7.88 -17.45 9.28
C LEU A 217 9.06 -16.48 9.41
N ALA A 218 9.27 -15.60 8.44
CA ALA A 218 10.32 -14.58 8.43
C ALA A 218 9.98 -13.43 9.38
N ASP A 219 10.11 -13.66 10.69
CA ASP A 219 9.78 -12.74 11.77
C ASP A 219 11.00 -12.02 12.38
N GLY A 220 12.20 -12.23 11.80
CA GLY A 220 13.47 -11.68 12.31
C GLY A 220 14.04 -12.43 13.50
N THR A 221 13.38 -13.50 13.99
CA THR A 221 13.84 -14.29 15.13
C THR A 221 14.36 -15.67 14.73
N ARG A 222 13.81 -16.26 13.68
CA ARG A 222 14.14 -17.59 13.19
C ARG A 222 15.36 -17.61 12.28
N THR A 223 16.13 -18.68 12.39
CA THR A 223 17.24 -18.99 11.47
C THR A 223 16.70 -19.59 10.16
N LEU A 224 17.53 -19.61 9.12
CA LEU A 224 17.18 -20.26 7.85
C LEU A 224 16.84 -21.75 8.04
N GLY A 225 17.61 -22.47 8.88
CA GLY A 225 17.34 -23.89 9.15
C GLY A 225 15.99 -24.13 9.83
N GLU A 226 15.59 -23.27 10.77
CA GLU A 226 14.29 -23.36 11.44
C GLU A 226 13.14 -23.08 10.46
N ILE A 227 13.30 -22.08 9.60
CA ILE A 227 12.29 -21.78 8.58
C ILE A 227 12.17 -22.91 7.58
N ALA A 228 13.30 -23.45 7.08
CA ALA A 228 13.34 -24.59 6.16
C ALA A 228 12.60 -25.79 6.73
N GLY A 229 12.90 -26.15 7.99
CA GLY A 229 12.27 -27.27 8.68
C GLY A 229 10.76 -27.11 8.84
N VAL A 230 10.29 -25.92 9.23
CA VAL A 230 8.84 -25.66 9.42
C VAL A 230 8.11 -25.54 8.08
N ALA A 231 8.73 -24.92 7.08
CA ALA A 231 8.14 -24.76 5.74
C ALA A 231 8.20 -26.05 4.90
N GLY A 232 8.94 -27.07 5.35
CA GLY A 232 9.15 -28.31 4.60
C GLY A 232 9.95 -28.12 3.31
N LEU A 233 10.85 -27.13 3.28
CA LEU A 233 11.69 -26.79 2.14
C LEU A 233 13.13 -27.29 2.34
N GLY A 234 13.80 -27.63 1.22
CA GLY A 234 15.25 -27.74 1.22
C GLY A 234 15.92 -26.38 1.49
N VAL A 235 17.12 -26.38 2.07
CA VAL A 235 17.82 -25.12 2.38
C VAL A 235 18.09 -24.33 1.09
N GLU A 236 18.49 -24.98 0.01
CA GLU A 236 18.74 -24.34 -1.30
C GLU A 236 17.46 -23.70 -1.88
N ASP A 237 16.32 -24.41 -1.79
CA ASP A 237 15.02 -23.88 -2.26
C ASP A 237 14.56 -22.68 -1.41
N LEU A 238 14.81 -22.74 -0.09
CA LEU A 238 14.53 -21.63 0.80
C LEU A 238 15.40 -20.41 0.46
N GLU A 239 16.69 -20.59 0.23
CA GLU A 239 17.60 -19.50 -0.15
C GLU A 239 17.18 -18.86 -1.46
N ALA A 240 16.82 -19.64 -2.48
CA ALA A 240 16.31 -19.14 -3.75
C ALA A 240 15.00 -18.36 -3.56
N THR A 241 14.07 -18.87 -2.74
CA THR A 241 12.82 -18.20 -2.40
C THR A 241 13.07 -16.88 -1.68
N LEU A 242 13.95 -16.87 -0.67
CA LEU A 242 14.28 -15.66 0.07
C LEU A 242 14.96 -14.61 -0.81
N GLN A 243 15.85 -15.02 -1.72
CA GLN A 243 16.46 -14.08 -2.68
C GLN A 243 15.38 -13.41 -3.54
N GLY A 244 14.42 -14.17 -4.08
CA GLY A 244 13.30 -13.61 -4.82
C GLY A 244 12.43 -12.65 -3.99
N LEU A 245 12.22 -12.97 -2.70
CA LEU A 245 11.49 -12.11 -1.77
C LEU A 245 12.26 -10.82 -1.42
N VAL A 246 13.58 -10.88 -1.32
CA VAL A 246 14.45 -9.71 -1.11
C VAL A 246 14.41 -8.81 -2.35
N ASP A 247 14.53 -9.37 -3.54
CA ASP A 247 14.48 -8.61 -4.80
C ASP A 247 13.11 -7.93 -4.98
N LEU A 248 12.04 -8.58 -4.53
CA LEU A 248 10.69 -8.02 -4.50
C LEU A 248 10.53 -6.94 -3.43
N GLY A 249 11.38 -6.91 -2.40
CA GLY A 249 11.29 -6.02 -1.24
C GLY A 249 10.32 -6.51 -0.16
N ALA A 250 9.96 -7.79 -0.19
CA ALA A 250 9.03 -8.40 0.78
C ALA A 250 9.72 -8.87 2.06
N VAL A 251 10.99 -9.24 1.97
CA VAL A 251 11.83 -9.72 3.08
C VAL A 251 13.13 -8.94 3.10
N ARG A 252 13.70 -8.76 4.27
CA ARG A 252 15.04 -8.24 4.50
C ARG A 252 15.78 -9.16 5.47
N PHE A 253 17.11 -9.09 5.49
CA PHE A 253 17.90 -9.75 6.51
C PHE A 253 18.27 -8.75 7.61
N SER A 254 17.96 -9.09 8.85
CA SER A 254 18.41 -8.36 10.03
C SER A 254 19.65 -9.05 10.63
N SER A 255 20.62 -8.28 11.10
CA SER A 255 21.71 -8.82 11.92
C SER A 255 21.15 -9.16 13.28
N GLY A 256 21.14 -10.45 13.63
CA GLY A 256 20.78 -10.90 14.98
C GLY A 256 21.66 -10.21 16.02
N SER A 257 21.03 -9.64 17.03
CA SER A 257 21.71 -9.05 18.21
C SER A 257 22.30 -10.11 19.07
#